data_a7d9896e549298744d1fe66698176bc6
#
_entry.id   a7d9896e549298744d1fe66698176bc6
#
_cell.length_a   1.000
_cell.length_b   1.000
_cell.length_c   1.000
_cell.angle_alpha   90.00
_cell.angle_beta   90.00
_cell.angle_gamma   90.00
#
_symmetry.space_group_name_H-M   'P 1'
#
loop_
_entity.id
_entity.type
_entity.pdbx_description
1 polymer ?
#
loop_
_entity_poly.entity_id
_entity_poly.type
_entity_poly.pdbx_seq_one_letter_code
_entity_poly.pdbx_strand_id
1 'polypeptide(L)'
;MSQPKMKDADYALLANFRATLRTFIAFSESQARSVGLTPQQHQALLTIRGSGAATATVGYVAGRLILKPHSASGLISRLEEAGLITREADAADQRRMALKLTPQAEGLLEALSLAHIEELKTLKPLLVNLVDDFGG
;
A
#
# COMPACT_ATOMS: atom_id res chain seq x y z
N MET A 1 29.76 -4.90 -27.88
CA MET A 1 28.38 -5.38 -28.00
C MET A 1 27.41 -4.22 -28.07
N SER A 2 26.55 -4.22 -29.06
CA SER A 2 25.50 -3.20 -29.14
C SER A 2 24.43 -3.50 -28.13
N GLN A 3 23.90 -2.45 -27.48
CA GLN A 3 22.75 -2.61 -26.58
C GLN A 3 21.50 -2.93 -27.41
N PRO A 4 20.59 -3.75 -26.87
CA PRO A 4 19.33 -4.01 -27.56
C PRO A 4 18.57 -2.72 -27.79
N LYS A 5 18.04 -2.57 -28.97
CA LYS A 5 17.18 -1.42 -29.27
C LYS A 5 15.76 -1.72 -28.80
N MET A 6 15.12 -0.70 -28.26
CA MET A 6 13.71 -0.77 -27.90
C MET A 6 12.85 -0.86 -29.16
N LYS A 7 11.89 -1.76 -29.13
CA LYS A 7 10.90 -1.93 -30.20
C LYS A 7 9.60 -1.22 -29.82
N ASP A 8 8.76 -0.95 -30.80
CA ASP A 8 7.45 -0.35 -30.54
C ASP A 8 6.62 -1.19 -29.55
N ALA A 9 6.72 -2.53 -29.66
CA ALA A 9 6.04 -3.43 -28.75
C ALA A 9 6.49 -3.28 -27.30
N ASP A 10 7.79 -2.97 -27.08
CA ASP A 10 8.34 -2.77 -25.74
C ASP A 10 7.78 -1.51 -25.11
N TYR A 11 7.67 -0.43 -25.89
CA TYR A 11 7.05 0.81 -25.41
C TYR A 11 5.57 0.59 -25.07
N ALA A 12 4.87 -0.16 -25.91
CA ALA A 12 3.45 -0.46 -25.67
C ALA A 12 3.28 -1.26 -24.37
N LEU A 13 4.15 -2.24 -24.11
CA LEU A 13 4.12 -3.02 -22.87
C LEU A 13 4.31 -2.14 -21.64
N LEU A 14 5.31 -1.25 -21.69
CA LEU A 14 5.57 -0.32 -20.57
C LEU A 14 4.38 0.62 -20.34
N ALA A 15 3.82 1.17 -21.43
CA ALA A 15 2.66 2.05 -21.33
C ALA A 15 1.44 1.32 -20.75
N ASN A 16 1.19 0.09 -21.18
CA ASN A 16 0.08 -0.71 -20.68
C ASN A 16 0.27 -1.10 -19.22
N PHE A 17 1.48 -1.45 -18.83
CA PHE A 17 1.80 -1.76 -17.43
C PHE A 17 1.50 -0.56 -16.53
N ARG A 18 1.98 0.62 -16.92
CA ARG A 18 1.75 1.83 -16.14
C ARG A 18 0.27 2.21 -16.09
N ALA A 19 -0.45 2.05 -17.20
CA ALA A 19 -1.88 2.30 -17.23
C ALA A 19 -2.64 1.36 -16.29
N THR A 20 -2.24 0.08 -16.24
CA THR A 20 -2.82 -0.92 -15.34
C THR A 20 -2.59 -0.54 -13.88
N LEU A 21 -1.37 -0.12 -13.53
CA LEU A 21 -1.06 0.36 -12.19
C LEU A 21 -1.91 1.56 -11.80
N ARG A 22 -2.06 2.54 -12.72
CA ARG A 22 -2.89 3.72 -12.45
C ARG A 22 -4.35 3.34 -12.21
N THR A 23 -4.89 2.41 -12.99
CA THR A 23 -6.25 1.92 -12.81
C THR A 23 -6.44 1.32 -11.42
N PHE A 24 -5.49 0.49 -10.98
CA PHE A 24 -5.53 -0.11 -9.65
C PHE A 24 -5.46 0.95 -8.55
N ILE A 25 -4.54 1.91 -8.71
CA ILE A 25 -4.37 2.99 -7.72
C ILE A 25 -5.61 3.86 -7.65
N ALA A 26 -6.21 4.21 -8.79
CA ALA A 26 -7.45 5.00 -8.83
C ALA A 26 -8.59 4.28 -8.13
N PHE A 27 -8.72 2.98 -8.34
CA PHE A 27 -9.69 2.14 -7.64
C PHE A 27 -9.44 2.19 -6.13
N SER A 28 -8.19 1.98 -5.72
CA SER A 28 -7.78 1.98 -4.32
C SER A 28 -8.13 3.30 -3.63
N GLU A 29 -7.82 4.43 -4.27
CA GLU A 29 -8.11 5.75 -3.75
C GLU A 29 -9.61 6.00 -3.60
N SER A 30 -10.39 5.58 -4.58
CA SER A 30 -11.86 5.70 -4.55
C SER A 30 -12.44 4.88 -3.40
N GLN A 31 -11.96 3.65 -3.20
CA GLN A 31 -12.40 2.79 -2.11
C GLN A 31 -12.11 3.40 -0.74
N ALA A 32 -10.91 3.94 -0.56
CA ALA A 32 -10.53 4.59 0.69
C ALA A 32 -11.48 5.76 1.01
N ARG A 33 -11.74 6.62 0.03
CA ARG A 33 -12.63 7.75 0.20
C ARG A 33 -14.06 7.32 0.53
N SER A 34 -14.52 6.20 0.00
CA SER A 34 -15.88 5.70 0.26
C SER A 34 -16.12 5.35 1.72
N VAL A 35 -15.06 5.07 2.48
CA VAL A 35 -15.15 4.78 3.91
C VAL A 35 -14.61 5.91 4.78
N GLY A 36 -14.40 7.11 4.19
CA GLY A 36 -13.96 8.30 4.92
C GLY A 36 -12.47 8.37 5.19
N LEU A 37 -11.66 7.59 4.50
CA LEU A 37 -10.20 7.62 4.64
C LEU A 37 -9.56 8.38 3.48
N THR A 38 -8.42 9.03 3.75
CA THR A 38 -7.56 9.47 2.65
C THR A 38 -6.82 8.24 2.09
N PRO A 39 -6.35 8.31 0.84
CA PRO A 39 -5.53 7.23 0.29
C PRO A 39 -4.31 6.90 1.16
N GLN A 40 -3.62 7.91 1.70
CA GLN A 40 -2.46 7.67 2.56
C GLN A 40 -2.83 6.99 3.88
N GLN A 41 -3.97 7.37 4.47
CA GLN A 41 -4.46 6.71 5.68
C GLN A 41 -4.71 5.22 5.44
N HIS A 42 -5.36 4.89 4.34
CA HIS A 42 -5.58 3.48 3.97
C HIS A 42 -4.25 2.74 3.82
N GLN A 43 -3.29 3.32 3.09
CA GLN A 43 -1.98 2.70 2.88
C GLN A 43 -1.22 2.52 4.19
N ALA A 44 -1.32 3.47 5.11
CA ALA A 44 -0.68 3.36 6.42
C ALA A 44 -1.28 2.21 7.23
N LEU A 45 -2.61 2.10 7.27
CA LEU A 45 -3.28 1.00 7.98
C LEU A 45 -2.87 -0.37 7.40
N LEU A 46 -2.84 -0.49 6.09
CA LEU A 46 -2.44 -1.72 5.43
C LEU A 46 -0.98 -2.07 5.74
N THR A 47 -0.09 -1.08 5.71
CA THR A 47 1.33 -1.25 6.02
C THR A 47 1.54 -1.72 7.45
N ILE A 48 0.83 -1.12 8.40
CA ILE A 48 0.91 -1.50 9.81
C ILE A 48 0.40 -2.93 10.01
N ARG A 49 -0.77 -3.23 9.49
CA ARG A 49 -1.38 -4.55 9.66
C ARG A 49 -0.58 -5.64 8.95
N GLY A 50 -0.01 -5.33 7.80
CA GLY A 50 0.74 -6.28 6.98
C GLY A 50 2.22 -6.37 7.31
N SER A 51 2.67 -5.79 8.43
CA SER A 51 4.11 -5.78 8.77
C SER A 51 4.65 -7.17 9.14
N GLY A 52 3.79 -8.13 9.47
CA GLY A 52 4.20 -9.49 9.81
C GLY A 52 5.05 -9.51 11.07
N ALA A 53 6.24 -10.12 10.98
CA ALA A 53 7.18 -10.22 12.11
C ALA A 53 7.91 -8.92 12.40
N ALA A 54 7.89 -7.95 11.48
CA ALA A 54 8.52 -6.66 11.71
C ALA A 54 7.66 -5.81 12.65
N THR A 55 8.32 -5.02 13.51
CA THR A 55 7.61 -4.05 14.35
C THR A 55 7.22 -2.85 13.49
N ALA A 56 5.94 -2.55 13.42
CA ALA A 56 5.45 -1.39 12.67
C ALA A 56 5.68 -0.12 13.52
N THR A 57 6.71 0.62 13.18
CA THR A 57 7.03 1.92 13.79
C THR A 57 6.70 3.03 12.80
N VAL A 58 6.75 4.29 13.26
CA VAL A 58 6.61 5.45 12.35
C VAL A 58 7.67 5.39 11.25
N GLY A 59 8.91 5.03 11.61
CA GLY A 59 9.98 4.89 10.62
C GLY A 59 9.72 3.79 9.60
N TYR A 60 9.15 2.67 10.04
CA TYR A 60 8.76 1.59 9.14
C TYR A 60 7.74 2.08 8.12
N VAL A 61 6.70 2.77 8.60
CA VAL A 61 5.65 3.32 7.70
C VAL A 61 6.25 4.34 6.73
N ALA A 62 7.10 5.23 7.23
CA ALA A 62 7.76 6.24 6.40
C ALA A 62 8.54 5.58 5.25
N GLY A 63 9.30 4.53 5.55
CA GLY A 63 10.07 3.81 4.53
C GLY A 63 9.18 3.12 3.50
N ARG A 64 8.13 2.45 3.97
CA ARG A 64 7.24 1.69 3.07
C ARG A 64 6.41 2.61 2.17
N LEU A 65 5.99 3.77 2.67
CA LEU A 65 5.18 4.72 1.90
C LEU A 65 6.02 5.78 1.18
N ILE A 66 7.34 5.73 1.34
CA ILE A 66 8.28 6.69 0.74
C ILE A 66 7.90 8.11 1.17
N LEU A 67 7.73 8.30 2.47
CA LEU A 67 7.42 9.59 3.07
C LEU A 67 8.60 10.07 3.91
N LYS A 68 8.73 11.39 4.01
CA LYS A 68 9.67 11.99 4.96
C LYS A 68 9.18 11.68 6.38
N PRO A 69 10.11 11.53 7.36
CA PRO A 69 9.73 11.21 8.73
C PRO A 69 8.68 12.16 9.32
N HIS A 70 8.79 13.46 9.05
CA HIS A 70 7.84 14.44 9.54
C HIS A 70 6.43 14.21 8.98
N SER A 71 6.33 13.91 7.68
CA SER A 71 5.05 13.61 7.04
C SER A 71 4.43 12.33 7.59
N ALA A 72 5.26 11.31 7.80
CA ALA A 72 4.79 10.05 8.39
C ALA A 72 4.30 10.26 9.83
N SER A 73 5.02 11.03 10.64
CA SER A 73 4.59 11.35 12.01
C SER A 73 3.22 12.05 12.03
N GLY A 74 3.00 13.00 11.14
CA GLY A 74 1.72 13.70 11.02
C GLY A 74 0.58 12.77 10.61
N LEU A 75 0.85 11.87 9.67
CA LEU A 75 -0.12 10.88 9.21
C LEU A 75 -0.53 9.95 10.36
N ILE A 76 0.46 9.43 11.11
CA ILE A 76 0.23 8.55 12.24
C ILE A 76 -0.55 9.26 13.35
N SER A 77 -0.20 10.51 13.65
CA SER A 77 -0.93 11.29 14.67
C SER A 77 -2.41 11.48 14.29
N ARG A 78 -2.69 11.75 13.02
CA ARG A 78 -4.07 11.88 12.55
C ARG A 78 -4.84 10.58 12.65
N LEU A 79 -4.20 9.45 12.36
CA LEU A 79 -4.83 8.13 12.52
C LEU A 79 -5.12 7.82 13.99
N GLU A 80 -4.20 8.18 14.87
CA GLU A 80 -4.39 8.00 16.32
C GLU A 80 -5.56 8.87 16.82
N GLU A 81 -5.61 10.12 16.42
CA GLU A 81 -6.71 11.04 16.78
C GLU A 81 -8.05 10.53 16.26
N ALA A 82 -8.08 9.90 15.10
CA ALA A 82 -9.29 9.33 14.53
C ALA A 82 -9.72 8.02 15.19
N GLY A 83 -8.94 7.50 16.13
CA GLY A 83 -9.25 6.25 16.82
C GLY A 83 -8.98 5.00 15.97
N LEU A 84 -8.09 5.10 15.00
CA LEU A 84 -7.82 3.99 14.08
C LEU A 84 -6.55 3.23 14.43
N ILE A 85 -5.62 3.84 15.17
CA ILE A 85 -4.42 3.17 15.66
C ILE A 85 -4.16 3.51 17.11
N THR A 86 -3.34 2.67 17.76
CA THR A 86 -2.77 2.91 19.07
C THR A 86 -1.25 2.77 18.99
N ARG A 87 -0.55 3.35 19.95
CA ARG A 87 0.89 3.20 20.12
C ARG A 87 1.14 2.39 21.38
N GLU A 88 1.92 1.33 21.26
CA GLU A 88 2.26 0.46 22.37
C GLU A 88 3.77 0.28 22.43
N ALA A 89 4.33 0.14 23.65
CA ALA A 89 5.75 -0.20 23.77
C ALA A 89 5.98 -1.58 23.15
N ASP A 90 7.06 -1.70 22.37
CA ASP A 90 7.44 -2.97 21.77
C ASP A 90 7.86 -3.95 22.87
N ALA A 91 7.31 -5.16 22.86
CA ALA A 91 7.61 -6.20 23.84
C ALA A 91 9.10 -6.58 23.82
N ALA A 92 9.75 -6.53 22.66
CA ALA A 92 11.15 -6.89 22.50
C ALA A 92 12.10 -5.72 22.81
N ASP A 93 11.68 -4.48 22.60
CA ASP A 93 12.49 -3.29 22.85
C ASP A 93 11.58 -2.12 23.25
N GLN A 94 11.53 -1.82 24.55
CA GLN A 94 10.64 -0.80 25.10
C GLN A 94 10.96 0.62 24.63
N ARG A 95 12.12 0.84 23.99
CA ARG A 95 12.45 2.14 23.39
C ARG A 95 11.72 2.37 22.09
N ARG A 96 11.14 1.33 21.51
CA ARG A 96 10.39 1.41 20.25
C ARG A 96 8.90 1.41 20.54
N MET A 97 8.17 2.23 19.78
CA MET A 97 6.71 2.26 19.87
C MET A 97 6.12 1.51 18.67
N ALA A 98 5.42 0.42 18.98
CA ALA A 98 4.72 -0.37 17.97
C ALA A 98 3.35 0.25 17.69
N LEU A 99 3.02 0.37 16.43
CA LEU A 99 1.72 0.85 15.98
C LEU A 99 0.80 -0.35 15.78
N LYS A 100 -0.42 -0.24 16.26
CA LYS A 100 -1.44 -1.30 16.17
C LYS A 100 -2.75 -0.70 15.67
N LEU A 101 -3.49 -1.46 14.87
CA LEU A 101 -4.84 -1.07 14.49
C LEU A 101 -5.81 -1.28 15.65
N THR A 102 -6.78 -0.37 15.79
CA THR A 102 -7.92 -0.58 16.67
C THR A 102 -8.91 -1.57 16.03
N PRO A 103 -9.85 -2.15 16.79
CA PRO A 103 -10.89 -3.00 16.20
C PRO A 103 -11.69 -2.30 15.10
N GLN A 104 -11.95 -1.00 15.24
CA GLN A 104 -12.62 -0.21 14.20
C GLN A 104 -11.82 -0.21 12.91
N ALA A 105 -10.51 0.05 13.00
CA ALA A 105 -9.62 0.06 11.85
C ALA A 105 -9.50 -1.33 11.21
N GLU A 106 -9.45 -2.38 12.02
CA GLU A 106 -9.42 -3.75 11.50
C GLU A 106 -10.63 -4.05 10.62
N GLY A 107 -11.83 -3.64 11.04
CA GLY A 107 -13.05 -3.84 10.27
C GLY A 107 -13.05 -3.07 8.95
N LEU A 108 -12.63 -1.79 9.01
CA LEU A 108 -12.53 -0.97 7.80
C LEU A 108 -11.51 -1.57 6.81
N LEU A 109 -10.36 -1.96 7.32
CA LEU A 109 -9.29 -2.51 6.48
C LEU A 109 -9.69 -3.85 5.86
N GLU A 110 -10.39 -4.70 6.60
CA GLU A 110 -10.86 -5.98 6.07
C GLU A 110 -11.80 -5.77 4.89
N ALA A 111 -12.78 -4.87 5.03
CA ALA A 111 -13.72 -4.57 3.94
C ALA A 111 -13.00 -4.02 2.71
N LEU A 112 -12.06 -3.08 2.91
CA LEU A 112 -11.26 -2.53 1.81
C LEU A 112 -10.41 -3.61 1.15
N SER A 113 -9.80 -4.48 1.95
CA SER A 113 -8.91 -5.52 1.45
C SER A 113 -9.65 -6.57 0.62
N LEU A 114 -10.85 -6.95 1.04
CA LEU A 114 -11.70 -7.86 0.25
C LEU A 114 -12.01 -7.27 -1.13
N ALA A 115 -12.37 -5.99 -1.19
CA ALA A 115 -12.65 -5.31 -2.45
C ALA A 115 -11.39 -5.26 -3.34
N HIS A 116 -10.22 -5.03 -2.75
CA HIS A 116 -8.96 -4.98 -3.49
C HIS A 116 -8.56 -6.34 -4.04
N ILE A 117 -8.79 -7.42 -3.27
CA ILE A 117 -8.52 -8.77 -3.74
C ILE A 117 -9.39 -9.09 -4.96
N GLU A 118 -10.67 -8.71 -4.94
CA GLU A 118 -11.55 -8.90 -6.10
C GLU A 118 -11.07 -8.12 -7.32
N GLU A 119 -10.61 -6.87 -7.13
CA GLU A 119 -10.04 -6.07 -8.21
C GLU A 119 -8.76 -6.71 -8.76
N LEU A 120 -7.88 -7.21 -7.90
CA LEU A 120 -6.67 -7.91 -8.32
C LEU A 120 -6.97 -9.14 -9.14
N LYS A 121 -8.01 -9.91 -8.78
CA LYS A 121 -8.42 -11.07 -9.58
C LYS A 121 -8.83 -10.66 -10.99
N THR A 122 -9.52 -9.53 -11.13
CA THR A 122 -9.91 -8.98 -12.42
C THR A 122 -8.70 -8.57 -13.27
N LEU A 123 -7.67 -7.99 -12.60
CA LEU A 123 -6.47 -7.51 -13.28
C LEU A 123 -5.44 -8.62 -13.53
N LYS A 124 -5.55 -9.76 -12.84
CA LYS A 124 -4.54 -10.83 -12.89
C LYS A 124 -4.20 -11.28 -14.31
N PRO A 125 -5.16 -11.58 -15.20
CA PRO A 125 -4.82 -12.01 -16.56
C PRO A 125 -3.98 -10.99 -17.30
N LEU A 126 -4.30 -9.70 -17.14
CA LEU A 126 -3.56 -8.62 -17.78
C LEU A 126 -2.14 -8.53 -17.24
N LEU A 127 -1.97 -8.62 -15.92
CA LEU A 127 -0.65 -8.58 -15.28
C LEU A 127 0.21 -9.78 -15.68
N VAL A 128 -0.37 -10.98 -15.73
CA VAL A 128 0.33 -12.19 -16.14
C VAL A 128 0.81 -12.06 -17.60
N ASN A 129 -0.06 -11.59 -18.49
CA ASN A 129 0.32 -11.40 -19.89
C ASN A 129 1.46 -10.39 -20.05
N LEU A 130 1.42 -9.30 -19.28
CA LEU A 130 2.49 -8.30 -19.32
C LEU A 130 3.81 -8.88 -18.87
N VAL A 131 3.81 -9.66 -17.78
CA VAL A 131 5.03 -10.30 -17.26
C VAL A 131 5.56 -11.33 -18.25
N ASP A 132 4.70 -12.16 -18.83
CA ASP A 132 5.10 -13.18 -19.80
C ASP A 132 5.71 -12.55 -21.05
N ASP A 133 5.13 -11.44 -21.53
CA ASP A 133 5.63 -10.72 -22.70
C ASP A 133 7.02 -10.13 -22.45
N PHE A 134 7.30 -9.66 -21.24
CA PHE A 134 8.63 -9.20 -20.86
C PHE A 134 9.63 -10.35 -20.74
N GLY A 135 9.17 -11.56 -20.44
CA GLY A 135 10.00 -12.74 -20.29
C GLY A 135 10.30 -13.47 -21.60
N GLY A 136 9.67 -13.04 -22.69
CA GLY A 136 9.75 -13.68 -23.99
C GLY A 136 10.81 -13.17 -24.95
#